data_8af382c803257c2e7729fa8bfa37d76c
#
_entry.id   8af382c803257c2e7729fa8bfa37d76c
#
_cell.length_a   1.000
_cell.length_b   1.000
_cell.length_c   1.000
_cell.angle_alpha   90.00
_cell.angle_beta   90.00
_cell.angle_gamma   90.00
#
_symmetry.space_group_name_H-M   'P 1'
#
loop_
_entity.id
_entity.type
_entity.pdbx_description
1 polymer ?
#
loop_
_entity_poly.entity_id
_entity_poly.type
_entity_poly.pdbx_seq_one_letter_code
_entity_poly.pdbx_strand_id
1 'polypeptide(L)'
;MERVRQGADVMPADQLEKTVESHLGVGWKDSLVHFDPEPLAAASIGQVHLAKVTDPDDSANVLDVCMKIQYPGVAKSIHSDIDNLMRLVSLTDILPKGLYVEHAVAVAKEELTLECDYEYERDSQIHMANLLRGSFLFIFIFIWAIVLTTACFF
;
A
#
# COMPACT_ATOMS: atom_id res chain seq x y z
N MET A 1 10.12 12.17 15.27
CA MET A 1 9.39 11.39 14.25
C MET A 1 8.90 10.02 14.74
N GLU A 2 9.43 9.44 15.76
CA GLU A 2 9.01 8.15 16.33
C GLU A 2 7.59 8.12 16.93
N ARG A 3 7.12 9.24 17.50
CA ARG A 3 5.78 9.32 18.12
C ARG A 3 4.60 9.25 17.14
N VAL A 4 4.80 9.52 15.87
CA VAL A 4 3.72 9.45 14.85
C VAL A 4 3.51 7.99 14.39
N ARG A 5 4.54 7.15 14.49
CA ARG A 5 4.47 5.72 14.17
C ARG A 5 3.65 4.90 15.18
N GLN A 6 3.59 5.34 16.44
CA GLN A 6 2.91 4.61 17.54
C GLN A 6 1.42 4.91 17.66
N GLY A 7 0.86 5.81 16.86
CA GLY A 7 -0.55 6.21 16.92
C GLY A 7 -1.43 5.70 15.77
N ALA A 8 -0.87 4.96 14.82
CA ALA A 8 -1.67 4.34 13.76
C ALA A 8 -2.20 2.98 14.24
N ASP A 9 -3.48 2.71 14.01
CA ASP A 9 -4.07 1.41 14.29
C ASP A 9 -3.40 0.34 13.44
N VAL A 10 -2.70 -0.57 14.10
CA VAL A 10 -2.05 -1.71 13.48
C VAL A 10 -3.05 -2.84 13.33
N MET A 11 -3.08 -3.50 12.18
CA MET A 11 -3.92 -4.66 11.93
C MET A 11 -3.57 -5.78 12.94
N PRO A 12 -4.55 -6.34 13.67
CA PRO A 12 -4.32 -7.46 14.56
C PRO A 12 -3.70 -8.67 13.82
N ALA A 13 -2.83 -9.42 14.51
CA ALA A 13 -2.06 -10.50 13.89
C ALA A 13 -2.95 -11.61 13.25
N ASP A 14 -4.10 -11.90 13.86
CA ASP A 14 -5.05 -12.88 13.33
C ASP A 14 -5.75 -12.38 12.05
N GLN A 15 -5.98 -11.07 11.95
CA GLN A 15 -6.53 -10.45 10.76
C GLN A 15 -5.49 -10.36 9.65
N LEU A 16 -4.25 -10.03 10.00
CA LEU A 16 -3.11 -10.03 9.09
C LEU A 16 -2.95 -11.41 8.42
N GLU A 17 -2.88 -12.46 9.23
CA GLU A 17 -2.74 -13.84 8.75
C GLU A 17 -3.86 -14.21 7.77
N LYS A 18 -5.13 -14.00 8.16
CA LYS A 18 -6.29 -14.28 7.30
C LYS A 18 -6.28 -13.47 6.01
N THR A 19 -5.84 -12.20 6.08
CA THR A 19 -5.78 -11.34 4.90
C THR A 19 -4.74 -11.85 3.92
N VAL A 20 -3.54 -12.18 4.39
CA VAL A 20 -2.48 -12.70 3.53
C VAL A 20 -2.85 -14.08 2.99
N GLU A 21 -3.37 -14.98 3.82
CA GLU A 21 -3.83 -16.32 3.39
C GLU A 21 -4.92 -16.25 2.32
N SER A 22 -5.82 -15.26 2.40
CA SER A 22 -6.89 -15.09 1.40
C SER A 22 -6.38 -14.72 0.00
N HIS A 23 -5.18 -14.12 -0.10
CA HIS A 23 -4.58 -13.67 -1.35
C HIS A 23 -3.45 -14.60 -1.84
N LEU A 24 -2.61 -15.06 -0.93
CA LEU A 24 -1.43 -15.86 -1.26
C LEU A 24 -1.63 -17.38 -1.00
N GLY A 25 -2.73 -17.75 -0.36
CA GLY A 25 -3.02 -19.13 0.00
C GLY A 25 -2.43 -19.57 1.33
N VAL A 26 -2.85 -20.76 1.77
CA VAL A 26 -2.34 -21.38 2.99
C VAL A 26 -0.87 -21.77 2.78
N GLY A 27 -0.01 -21.48 3.77
CA GLY A 27 1.42 -21.78 3.67
C GLY A 27 2.24 -20.71 2.97
N TRP A 28 1.68 -19.52 2.74
CA TRP A 28 2.38 -18.39 2.10
C TRP A 28 3.75 -18.08 2.73
N LYS A 29 3.93 -18.35 4.02
CA LYS A 29 5.21 -18.15 4.72
C LYS A 29 6.32 -19.07 4.21
N ASP A 30 5.98 -20.20 3.62
CA ASP A 30 6.97 -21.15 3.10
C ASP A 30 7.68 -20.61 1.85
N SER A 31 7.07 -19.62 1.18
CA SER A 31 7.68 -18.89 0.06
C SER A 31 8.63 -17.77 0.48
N LEU A 32 8.66 -17.44 1.78
CA LEU A 32 9.51 -16.41 2.35
C LEU A 32 10.64 -17.03 3.17
N VAL A 33 11.82 -16.44 3.13
CA VAL A 33 12.93 -16.79 4.04
C VAL A 33 12.66 -16.25 5.44
N HIS A 34 12.02 -15.07 5.51
CA HIS A 34 11.64 -14.43 6.78
C HIS A 34 10.49 -13.46 6.56
N PHE A 35 9.63 -13.31 7.57
CA PHE A 35 8.58 -12.30 7.63
C PHE A 35 8.54 -11.68 9.01
N ASP A 36 8.57 -10.35 9.09
CA ASP A 36 8.42 -9.61 10.34
C ASP A 36 6.92 -9.29 10.56
N PRO A 37 6.30 -9.86 11.61
CA PRO A 37 4.90 -9.59 11.91
C PRO A 37 4.64 -8.17 12.44
N GLU A 38 5.68 -7.46 12.91
CA GLU A 38 5.57 -6.07 13.33
C GLU A 38 5.68 -5.15 12.12
N PRO A 39 4.69 -4.27 11.85
CA PRO A 39 4.74 -3.42 10.68
C PRO A 39 5.84 -2.36 10.79
N LEU A 40 6.60 -2.21 9.73
CA LEU A 40 7.58 -1.13 9.56
C LEU A 40 6.89 0.23 9.52
N ALA A 41 5.74 0.32 8.88
CA ALA A 41 4.95 1.55 8.74
C ALA A 41 3.48 1.24 8.47
N ALA A 42 2.60 2.15 8.91
CA ALA A 42 1.22 2.21 8.47
C ALA A 42 1.12 3.14 7.25
N ALA A 43 0.38 2.71 6.25
CA ALA A 43 0.01 3.47 5.05
C ALA A 43 -1.47 3.86 5.12
N SER A 44 -1.96 4.71 4.18
CA SER A 44 -3.35 5.16 4.14
C SER A 44 -4.35 4.01 4.03
N ILE A 45 -4.04 3.01 3.22
CA ILE A 45 -4.92 1.88 2.88
C ILE A 45 -4.39 0.52 3.34
N GLY A 46 -3.30 0.48 4.11
CA GLY A 46 -2.66 -0.78 4.52
C GLY A 46 -1.48 -0.57 5.44
N GLN A 47 -0.69 -1.59 5.59
CA GLN A 47 0.55 -1.56 6.37
C GLN A 47 1.68 -2.26 5.62
N VAL A 48 2.92 -1.89 5.96
CA VAL A 48 4.12 -2.38 5.30
C VAL A 48 4.93 -3.20 6.30
N HIS A 49 5.30 -4.42 5.92
CA HIS A 49 6.11 -5.34 6.70
C HIS A 49 7.45 -5.60 6.03
N LEU A 50 8.47 -5.87 6.83
CA LEU A 50 9.74 -6.37 6.32
C LEU A 50 9.65 -7.87 6.07
N ALA A 51 10.20 -8.29 4.95
CA ALA A 51 10.29 -9.71 4.61
C ALA A 51 11.62 -10.00 3.90
N LYS A 52 11.96 -11.28 3.78
CA LYS A 52 13.11 -11.75 3.00
C LYS A 52 12.63 -12.83 2.05
N VAL A 53 13.05 -12.72 0.81
CA VAL A 53 12.77 -13.70 -0.23
C VAL A 53 14.08 -14.20 -0.85
N THR A 54 14.04 -15.40 -1.39
CA THR A 54 15.14 -15.90 -2.22
C THR A 54 15.13 -15.15 -3.55
N ASP A 55 16.30 -14.70 -3.99
CA ASP A 55 16.43 -14.04 -5.29
C ASP A 55 16.02 -15.02 -6.41
N PRO A 56 15.05 -14.67 -7.27
CA PRO A 56 14.61 -15.54 -8.34
C PRO A 56 15.72 -15.83 -9.38
N ASP A 57 16.69 -14.92 -9.52
CA ASP A 57 17.81 -15.06 -10.46
C ASP A 57 19.03 -15.78 -9.84
N ASP A 58 19.16 -15.78 -8.51
CA ASP A 58 20.24 -16.43 -7.77
C ASP A 58 19.75 -17.02 -6.45
N SER A 59 19.46 -18.30 -6.45
CA SER A 59 18.94 -19.02 -5.29
C SER A 59 19.89 -19.04 -4.06
N ALA A 60 21.14 -18.67 -4.22
CA ALA A 60 22.09 -18.51 -3.11
C ALA A 60 21.99 -17.15 -2.44
N ASN A 61 21.30 -16.18 -3.06
CA ASN A 61 21.13 -14.82 -2.56
C ASN A 61 19.75 -14.64 -1.92
N VAL A 62 19.71 -13.79 -0.90
CA VAL A 62 18.46 -13.43 -0.19
C VAL A 62 18.28 -11.92 -0.29
N LEU A 63 17.11 -11.51 -0.74
CA LEU A 63 16.73 -10.11 -0.89
C LEU A 63 15.88 -9.65 0.30
N ASP A 64 16.22 -8.49 0.84
CA ASP A 64 15.36 -7.77 1.77
C ASP A 64 14.27 -7.03 0.98
N VAL A 65 13.01 -7.29 1.35
CA VAL A 65 11.84 -6.75 0.66
C VAL A 65 10.85 -6.13 1.65
N CYS A 66 10.03 -5.23 1.15
CA CYS A 66 8.90 -4.69 1.90
C CYS A 66 7.59 -5.24 1.33
N MET A 67 6.76 -5.80 2.19
CA MET A 67 5.46 -6.34 1.83
C MET A 67 4.36 -5.38 2.27
N LYS A 68 3.68 -4.73 1.31
CA LYS A 68 2.54 -3.84 1.56
C LYS A 68 1.27 -4.69 1.59
N ILE A 69 0.58 -4.70 2.72
CA ILE A 69 -0.62 -5.49 2.95
C ILE A 69 -1.80 -4.55 3.14
N GLN A 70 -2.80 -4.66 2.26
CA GLN A 70 -3.99 -3.83 2.27
C GLN A 70 -4.92 -4.20 3.43
N TYR A 71 -5.53 -3.19 4.06
CA TYR A 71 -6.58 -3.44 5.05
C TYR A 71 -7.79 -4.12 4.40
N PRO A 72 -8.34 -5.18 5.01
CA PRO A 72 -9.46 -5.90 4.43
C PRO A 72 -10.68 -5.02 4.26
N GLY A 73 -11.27 -5.04 3.07
CA GLY A 73 -12.49 -4.31 2.75
C GLY A 73 -12.31 -2.84 2.36
N VAL A 74 -11.10 -2.26 2.51
CA VAL A 74 -10.88 -0.83 2.22
C VAL A 74 -11.26 -0.46 0.77
N ALA A 75 -10.88 -1.27 -0.21
CA ALA A 75 -11.22 -1.02 -1.61
C ALA A 75 -12.73 -0.97 -1.87
N LYS A 76 -13.52 -1.72 -1.08
CA LYS A 76 -14.99 -1.76 -1.21
C LYS A 76 -15.67 -0.62 -0.47
N SER A 77 -15.07 -0.12 0.61
CA SER A 77 -15.68 0.91 1.47
C SER A 77 -15.38 2.34 1.03
N ILE A 78 -14.29 2.59 0.28
CA ILE A 78 -13.84 3.93 -0.11
C ILE A 78 -14.98 4.83 -0.59
N HIS A 79 -15.79 4.36 -1.55
CA HIS A 79 -16.86 5.17 -2.12
C HIS A 79 -17.93 5.53 -1.08
N SER A 80 -18.38 4.54 -0.30
CA SER A 80 -19.39 4.76 0.73
C SER A 80 -18.90 5.63 1.87
N ASP A 81 -17.64 5.48 2.28
CA ASP A 81 -17.06 6.22 3.38
C ASP A 81 -16.89 7.70 3.01
N ILE A 82 -16.42 7.98 1.79
CA ILE A 82 -16.31 9.34 1.28
C ILE A 82 -17.71 9.97 1.11
N ASP A 83 -18.71 9.21 0.60
CA ASP A 83 -20.07 9.73 0.46
C ASP A 83 -20.71 10.04 1.82
N ASN A 84 -20.47 9.22 2.83
CA ASN A 84 -20.91 9.46 4.20
C ASN A 84 -20.24 10.71 4.80
N LEU A 85 -18.92 10.85 4.60
CA LEU A 85 -18.18 12.04 5.01
C LEU A 85 -18.76 13.31 4.35
N MET A 86 -19.02 13.27 3.04
CA MET A 86 -19.60 14.41 2.31
C MET A 86 -20.99 14.77 2.81
N ARG A 87 -21.83 13.77 3.17
CA ARG A 87 -23.14 14.03 3.78
C ARG A 87 -23.00 14.72 5.12
N LEU A 88 -22.07 14.27 5.98
CA LEU A 88 -21.81 14.92 7.27
C LEU A 88 -21.35 16.36 7.11
N VAL A 89 -20.42 16.60 6.20
CA VAL A 89 -19.89 17.93 5.92
C VAL A 89 -20.98 18.88 5.39
N SER A 90 -21.84 18.40 4.49
CA SER A 90 -22.94 19.21 3.95
C SER A 90 -24.02 19.55 4.97
N LEU A 91 -24.16 18.78 6.06
CA LEU A 91 -25.08 19.08 7.16
C LEU A 91 -24.57 20.15 8.13
N THR A 92 -23.28 20.43 8.11
CA THR A 92 -22.62 21.26 9.14
C THR A 92 -22.34 22.69 8.74
N ASP A 93 -22.60 23.09 7.48
CA ASP A 93 -22.27 24.43 6.91
C ASP A 93 -20.80 24.88 7.18
N ILE A 94 -19.91 23.92 7.47
CA ILE A 94 -18.49 24.22 7.78
C ILE A 94 -17.73 24.66 6.54
N LEU A 95 -18.19 24.25 5.34
CA LEU A 95 -17.50 24.57 4.09
C LEU A 95 -17.85 25.97 3.60
N PRO A 96 -16.86 26.80 3.26
CA PRO A 96 -17.08 28.09 2.62
C PRO A 96 -17.86 27.94 1.30
N LYS A 97 -18.85 28.77 1.09
CA LYS A 97 -19.58 28.84 -0.19
C LYS A 97 -18.63 29.20 -1.31
N GLY A 98 -18.60 28.37 -2.36
CA GLY A 98 -17.72 28.57 -3.53
C GLY A 98 -16.48 27.68 -3.57
N LEU A 99 -16.29 26.79 -2.61
CA LEU A 99 -15.27 25.77 -2.68
C LEU A 99 -15.79 24.59 -3.57
N TYR A 100 -15.08 24.28 -4.62
CA TYR A 100 -15.41 23.15 -5.52
C TYR A 100 -15.04 21.81 -4.88
N VAL A 101 -15.64 21.53 -3.71
CA VAL A 101 -15.32 20.33 -2.90
C VAL A 101 -15.70 19.05 -3.62
N GLU A 102 -16.81 19.07 -4.37
CA GLU A 102 -17.30 17.94 -5.12
C GLU A 102 -16.26 17.44 -6.15
N HIS A 103 -15.58 18.37 -6.80
CA HIS A 103 -14.53 18.01 -7.76
C HIS A 103 -13.30 17.43 -7.06
N ALA A 104 -12.86 18.04 -5.97
CA ALA A 104 -11.74 17.52 -5.18
C ALA A 104 -12.02 16.13 -4.62
N VAL A 105 -13.25 15.91 -4.17
CA VAL A 105 -13.72 14.61 -3.68
C VAL A 105 -13.79 13.57 -4.79
N ALA A 106 -14.26 13.94 -5.98
CA ALA A 106 -14.29 13.03 -7.12
C ALA A 106 -12.87 12.57 -7.50
N VAL A 107 -11.92 13.50 -7.56
CA VAL A 107 -10.51 13.17 -7.81
C VAL A 107 -9.94 12.29 -6.69
N ALA A 108 -10.20 12.63 -5.42
CA ALA A 108 -9.73 11.81 -4.31
C ALA A 108 -10.28 10.37 -4.33
N LYS A 109 -11.55 10.20 -4.72
CA LYS A 109 -12.14 8.87 -4.90
C LYS A 109 -11.42 8.05 -5.97
N GLU A 110 -11.14 8.68 -7.11
CA GLU A 110 -10.44 8.05 -8.23
C GLU A 110 -9.02 7.64 -7.81
N GLU A 111 -8.26 8.55 -7.22
CA GLU A 111 -6.89 8.31 -6.75
C GLU A 111 -6.84 7.18 -5.70
N LEU A 112 -7.72 7.19 -4.69
CA LEU A 112 -7.77 6.15 -3.69
C LEU A 112 -8.19 4.79 -4.27
N THR A 113 -9.03 4.79 -5.31
CA THR A 113 -9.40 3.55 -6.00
C THR A 113 -8.21 2.96 -6.75
N LEU A 114 -7.43 3.82 -7.42
CA LEU A 114 -6.19 3.41 -8.10
C LEU A 114 -5.12 2.91 -7.11
N GLU A 115 -4.98 3.56 -5.94
CA GLU A 115 -4.07 3.08 -4.89
C GLU A 115 -4.44 1.69 -4.34
N CYS A 116 -5.71 1.29 -4.46
CA CYS A 116 -6.16 -0.04 -4.05
C CYS A 116 -5.90 -1.11 -5.13
N ASP A 117 -5.63 -0.71 -6.35
CA ASP A 117 -5.29 -1.60 -7.46
C ASP A 117 -3.77 -1.84 -7.50
N TYR A 118 -3.32 -2.88 -6.81
CA TYR A 118 -1.90 -3.19 -6.73
C TYR A 118 -1.31 -3.70 -8.06
N GLU A 119 -2.13 -4.23 -8.98
CA GLU A 119 -1.67 -4.59 -10.32
C GLU A 119 -1.34 -3.33 -11.13
N TYR A 120 -2.19 -2.31 -11.03
CA TYR A 120 -1.94 -1.00 -11.64
C TYR A 120 -0.71 -0.32 -11.04
N GLU A 121 -0.54 -0.36 -9.71
CA GLU A 121 0.66 0.17 -9.04
C GLU A 121 1.93 -0.52 -9.53
N ARG A 122 1.93 -1.86 -9.60
CA ARG A 122 3.06 -2.66 -10.11
C ARG A 122 3.44 -2.24 -11.53
N ASP A 123 2.48 -2.19 -12.44
CA ASP A 123 2.71 -1.88 -13.84
C ASP A 123 3.23 -0.44 -14.00
N SER A 124 2.70 0.49 -13.23
CA SER A 124 3.16 1.88 -13.19
C SER A 124 4.60 1.99 -12.70
N GLN A 125 4.99 1.21 -11.68
CA GLN A 125 6.35 1.18 -11.16
C GLN A 125 7.34 0.57 -12.16
N ILE A 126 6.98 -0.54 -12.81
CA ILE A 126 7.79 -1.15 -13.89
C ILE A 126 7.99 -0.14 -15.03
N HIS A 127 6.93 0.55 -15.43
CA HIS A 127 7.01 1.58 -16.46
C HIS A 127 7.96 2.71 -16.05
N MET A 128 7.81 3.25 -14.85
CA MET A 128 8.69 4.29 -14.31
C MET A 128 10.14 3.82 -14.23
N ALA A 129 10.39 2.61 -13.73
CA ALA A 129 11.73 2.03 -13.66
C ALA A 129 12.38 1.93 -15.05
N ASN A 130 11.62 1.57 -16.07
CA ASN A 130 12.11 1.50 -17.45
C ASN A 130 12.44 2.88 -18.04
N LEU A 131 11.64 3.90 -17.75
CA LEU A 131 11.87 5.29 -18.18
C LEU A 131 13.14 5.88 -17.53
N LEU A 132 13.41 5.51 -16.28
CA LEU A 132 14.51 6.06 -15.50
C LEU A 132 15.81 5.25 -15.66
N ARG A 133 15.81 4.13 -16.38
CA ARG A 133 17.01 3.33 -16.64
C ARG A 133 18.11 4.20 -17.26
N GLY A 134 19.28 4.25 -16.59
CA GLY A 134 20.42 5.06 -17.03
C GLY A 134 20.44 6.51 -16.53
N SER A 135 19.44 6.96 -15.79
CA SER A 135 19.45 8.27 -15.15
C SER A 135 19.99 8.20 -13.72
N PHE A 136 20.70 9.25 -13.28
CA PHE A 136 21.19 9.33 -11.89
C PHE A 136 20.03 9.33 -10.87
N LEU A 137 18.85 9.77 -11.28
CA LEU A 137 17.60 9.74 -10.52
C LEU A 137 17.10 8.31 -10.25
N PHE A 138 17.49 7.36 -11.13
CA PHE A 138 17.12 5.94 -11.01
C PHE A 138 17.61 5.33 -9.69
N ILE A 139 18.81 5.69 -9.25
CA ILE A 139 19.37 5.14 -8.00
C ILE A 139 18.56 5.58 -6.78
N PHE A 140 18.09 6.84 -6.75
CA PHE A 140 17.31 7.37 -5.63
C PHE A 140 15.87 6.86 -5.59
N ILE A 141 15.22 6.75 -6.74
CA ILE A 141 13.82 6.29 -6.84
C ILE A 141 13.74 4.77 -6.76
N PHE A 142 14.74 4.06 -7.29
CA PHE A 142 14.78 2.59 -7.25
C PHE A 142 15.02 2.05 -5.83
N ILE A 143 15.83 2.72 -5.02
CA ILE A 143 15.98 2.39 -3.60
C ILE A 143 14.64 2.59 -2.85
N TRP A 144 13.85 3.60 -3.22
CA TRP A 144 12.53 3.85 -2.65
C TRP A 144 11.44 2.93 -3.23
N ALA A 145 11.51 2.59 -4.50
CA ALA A 145 10.54 1.73 -5.20
C ALA A 145 10.77 0.24 -4.91
N ILE A 146 12.01 -0.23 -4.74
CA ILE A 146 12.29 -1.60 -4.25
C ILE A 146 11.64 -1.83 -2.89
N VAL A 147 11.63 -0.82 -2.03
CA VAL A 147 10.92 -0.85 -0.74
C VAL A 147 9.40 -1.01 -0.90
N LEU A 148 8.82 -0.66 -2.06
CA LEU A 148 7.38 -0.74 -2.31
C LEU A 148 6.96 -1.85 -3.30
N THR A 149 7.85 -2.32 -4.18
CA THR A 149 7.50 -3.16 -5.33
C THR A 149 7.71 -4.65 -5.16
N THR A 150 8.51 -5.06 -4.19
CA THR A 150 8.81 -6.49 -4.04
C THR A 150 7.65 -7.29 -3.43
N ALA A 151 6.56 -6.63 -3.09
CA ALA A 151 5.35 -7.29 -2.58
C ALA A 151 4.29 -7.59 -3.67
N CYS A 152 4.57 -7.25 -4.93
CA CYS A 152 3.75 -7.63 -6.08
C CYS A 152 4.36 -8.79 -6.87
N PHE A 153 4.99 -9.73 -6.23
CA PHE A 153 5.20 -11.05 -6.79
C PHE A 153 3.98 -11.90 -6.46
N PHE A 154 3.03 -11.87 -7.37
CA PHE A 154 2.18 -12.98 -7.87
C PHE A 154 1.08 -12.43 -8.75
#